data_3ffbb80d4acaaf277cf1f367a5d20581
#
_entry.id   3ffbb80d4acaaf277cf1f367a5d20581
#
_cell.length_a   1.000
_cell.length_b   1.000
_cell.length_c   1.000
_cell.angle_alpha   90.00
_cell.angle_beta   90.00
_cell.angle_gamma   90.00
#
_symmetry.space_group_name_H-M   'P 1'
#
loop_
_entity.id
_entity.type
_entity.pdbx_description
1 polymer ?
#
loop_
_entity_poly.entity_id
_entity_poly.type
_entity_poly.pdbx_seq_one_letter_code
_entity_poly.pdbx_strand_id
1 'polypeptide(L)'
;MGLIKMTYDEMWRVTANASALAIFYTLLGVFVSFILYYVFDEYNSDWMKRSLAFQVADVSVEVALLSIISLWSGIIIEVSPPLFYVRKSLDILVDGYISGIFYIFAIFIFMDDLTHKLKFLFDKMLGVHFTNIFPQYGSILDLSLSYSPPRKTNEDKGVA
;
A
#
# COMPACT_ATOMS: atom_id res chain seq x y z
N MET A 1 4.33 16.04 25.98
CA MET A 1 4.53 16.36 24.55
C MET A 1 4.14 17.81 24.38
N GLY A 2 5.12 18.73 24.32
CA GLY A 2 4.84 20.18 24.25
C GLY A 2 4.25 20.53 22.88
N LEU A 3 3.15 21.27 22.88
CA LEU A 3 2.56 21.82 21.65
C LEU A 3 3.62 22.67 20.94
N ILE A 4 3.98 22.31 19.72
CA ILE A 4 4.89 23.07 18.88
C ILE A 4 4.18 24.38 18.52
N LYS A 5 4.54 25.48 19.18
CA LYS A 5 4.02 26.80 18.81
C LYS A 5 4.66 27.20 17.49
N MET A 6 3.86 27.32 16.44
CA MET A 6 4.27 27.81 15.12
C MET A 6 3.77 29.24 14.90
N THR A 7 4.60 30.05 14.28
CA THR A 7 4.22 31.37 13.78
C THR A 7 3.46 31.22 12.46
N TYR A 8 2.62 32.19 12.08
CA TYR A 8 1.91 32.15 10.78
C TYR A 8 2.86 32.03 9.60
N ASP A 9 4.02 32.68 9.66
CA ASP A 9 5.06 32.59 8.63
C ASP A 9 5.68 31.17 8.56
N GLU A 10 5.89 30.51 9.67
CA GLU A 10 6.35 29.13 9.72
C GLU A 10 5.29 28.16 9.19
N MET A 11 4.02 28.42 9.48
CA MET A 11 2.91 27.54 9.09
C MET A 11 2.75 27.46 7.57
N TRP A 12 2.81 28.60 6.84
CA TRP A 12 2.74 28.57 5.40
C TRP A 12 3.98 27.92 4.76
N ARG A 13 5.19 28.15 5.29
CA ARG A 13 6.43 27.53 4.80
C ARG A 13 6.42 26.02 4.99
N VAL A 14 6.01 25.53 6.16
CA VAL A 14 5.83 24.11 6.44
C VAL A 14 4.81 23.49 5.50
N THR A 15 3.68 24.15 5.28
CA THR A 15 2.64 23.68 4.36
C THR A 15 3.15 23.62 2.91
N ALA A 16 3.89 24.61 2.46
CA ALA A 16 4.46 24.64 1.11
C ALA A 16 5.51 23.54 0.92
N ASN A 17 6.42 23.34 1.89
CA ASN A 17 7.39 22.25 1.87
C ASN A 17 6.69 20.90 1.85
N ALA A 18 5.71 20.69 2.72
CA ALA A 18 4.93 19.45 2.79
C ALA A 18 4.21 19.15 1.45
N SER A 19 3.61 20.18 0.83
CA SER A 19 2.93 20.02 -0.45
C SER A 19 3.89 19.68 -1.59
N ALA A 20 5.04 20.36 -1.65
CA ALA A 20 6.07 20.08 -2.65
C ALA A 20 6.64 18.66 -2.49
N LEU A 21 6.89 18.24 -1.24
CA LEU A 21 7.39 16.91 -0.93
C LEU A 21 6.36 15.82 -1.27
N ALA A 22 5.08 16.07 -0.99
CA ALA A 22 4.00 15.16 -1.37
C ALA A 22 3.91 14.96 -2.90
N ILE A 23 4.02 16.05 -3.67
CA ILE A 23 4.06 16.00 -5.14
C ILE A 23 5.28 15.20 -5.60
N PHE A 24 6.47 15.48 -5.05
CA PHE A 24 7.70 14.77 -5.37
C PHE A 24 7.55 13.26 -5.14
N TYR A 25 7.09 12.83 -3.96
CA TYR A 25 6.93 11.40 -3.66
C TYR A 25 5.85 10.73 -4.50
N THR A 26 4.78 11.46 -4.85
CA THR A 26 3.77 10.94 -5.77
C THR A 26 4.38 10.69 -7.15
N LEU A 27 5.11 11.64 -7.70
CA LEU A 27 5.80 11.48 -8.99
C LEU A 27 6.84 10.37 -8.96
N LEU A 28 7.62 10.28 -7.88
CA LEU A 28 8.58 9.20 -7.67
C LEU A 28 7.88 7.83 -7.63
N GLY A 29 6.78 7.72 -6.90
CA GLY A 29 5.98 6.49 -6.83
C GLY A 29 5.43 6.06 -8.19
N VAL A 30 4.91 7.01 -8.98
CA VAL A 30 4.46 6.75 -10.36
C VAL A 30 5.62 6.25 -11.23
N PHE A 31 6.77 6.93 -11.17
CA PHE A 31 7.94 6.57 -11.95
C PHE A 31 8.49 5.18 -11.58
N VAL A 32 8.58 4.89 -10.28
CA VAL A 32 9.01 3.58 -9.78
C VAL A 32 8.02 2.49 -10.20
N SER A 33 6.71 2.73 -10.06
CA SER A 33 5.69 1.79 -10.48
C SER A 33 5.78 1.46 -11.97
N PHE A 34 6.04 2.47 -12.80
CA PHE A 34 6.24 2.28 -14.23
C PHE A 34 7.47 1.41 -14.54
N ILE A 35 8.60 1.62 -13.84
CA ILE A 35 9.79 0.78 -14.01
C ILE A 35 9.51 -0.66 -13.57
N LEU A 36 8.90 -0.85 -12.41
CA LEU A 36 8.67 -2.17 -11.85
C LEU A 36 7.69 -2.98 -12.68
N TYR A 37 6.71 -2.33 -13.33
CA TYR A 37 5.81 -2.98 -14.29
C TYR A 37 6.56 -3.69 -15.43
N TYR A 38 7.71 -3.17 -15.87
CA TYR A 38 8.53 -3.81 -16.90
C TYR A 38 9.54 -4.83 -16.35
N VAL A 39 9.79 -4.83 -15.06
CA VAL A 39 10.81 -5.71 -14.42
C VAL A 39 10.17 -6.98 -13.89
N PHE A 40 8.94 -6.89 -13.40
CA PHE A 40 8.24 -8.02 -12.78
C PHE A 40 7.18 -8.63 -13.70
N ASP A 41 6.90 -9.90 -13.46
CA ASP A 41 5.83 -10.62 -14.16
C ASP A 41 4.46 -9.98 -13.84
N GLU A 42 3.65 -9.81 -14.89
CA GLU A 42 2.27 -9.34 -14.78
C GLU A 42 1.39 -10.38 -14.06
N TYR A 43 0.41 -9.91 -13.28
CA TYR A 43 -0.60 -10.78 -12.68
C TYR A 43 -1.55 -11.32 -13.76
N ASN A 44 -1.27 -12.54 -14.21
CA ASN A 44 -2.05 -13.22 -15.25
C ASN A 44 -2.29 -14.70 -14.91
N SER A 45 -3.05 -15.39 -15.78
CA SER A 45 -3.38 -16.80 -15.59
C SER A 45 -2.15 -17.70 -15.55
N ASP A 46 -1.07 -17.34 -16.22
CA ASP A 46 0.17 -18.12 -16.25
C ASP A 46 0.98 -17.94 -14.97
N TRP A 47 1.01 -16.73 -14.40
CA TRP A 47 1.57 -16.47 -13.10
C TRP A 47 0.82 -17.24 -11.98
N MET A 48 -0.52 -17.28 -12.03
CA MET A 48 -1.35 -18.01 -11.05
C MET A 48 -1.10 -19.53 -11.06
N LYS A 49 -0.71 -20.11 -12.21
CA LYS A 49 -0.40 -21.55 -12.34
C LYS A 49 1.00 -21.90 -11.84
N ARG A 50 1.87 -20.92 -11.60
CA ARG A 50 3.23 -21.16 -11.11
C ARG A 50 3.23 -21.72 -9.68
N SER A 51 4.36 -22.30 -9.27
CA SER A 51 4.50 -22.85 -7.92
C SER A 51 4.34 -21.75 -6.86
N LEU A 52 3.80 -22.11 -5.69
CA LEU A 52 3.64 -21.19 -4.58
C LEU A 52 4.98 -20.56 -4.17
N ALA A 53 6.07 -21.36 -4.18
CA ALA A 53 7.40 -20.84 -3.85
C ALA A 53 7.86 -19.74 -4.81
N PHE A 54 7.59 -19.89 -6.12
CA PHE A 54 7.87 -18.85 -7.11
C PHE A 54 7.05 -17.59 -6.85
N GLN A 55 5.74 -17.74 -6.64
CA GLN A 55 4.81 -16.62 -6.39
C GLN A 55 5.21 -15.81 -5.14
N VAL A 56 5.58 -16.51 -4.05
CA VAL A 56 6.05 -15.86 -2.81
C VAL A 56 7.39 -15.18 -3.04
N ALA A 57 8.33 -15.81 -3.76
CA ALA A 57 9.62 -15.22 -4.05
C ALA A 57 9.48 -13.96 -4.92
N ASP A 58 8.68 -14.00 -5.99
CA ASP A 58 8.41 -12.89 -6.90
C ASP A 58 7.88 -11.67 -6.12
N VAL A 59 6.80 -11.84 -5.36
CA VAL A 59 6.23 -10.76 -4.55
C VAL A 59 7.18 -10.27 -3.47
N SER A 60 7.95 -11.18 -2.85
CA SER A 60 8.92 -10.79 -1.80
C SER A 60 10.05 -9.91 -2.35
N VAL A 61 10.55 -10.24 -3.54
CA VAL A 61 11.59 -9.44 -4.22
C VAL A 61 11.03 -8.08 -4.63
N GLU A 62 9.81 -8.04 -5.15
CA GLU A 62 9.12 -6.79 -5.53
C GLU A 62 8.95 -5.86 -4.31
N VAL A 63 8.44 -6.38 -3.20
CA VAL A 63 8.31 -5.62 -1.94
C VAL A 63 9.66 -5.19 -1.37
N ALA A 64 10.69 -6.05 -1.44
CA ALA A 64 12.03 -5.70 -0.99
C ALA A 64 12.63 -4.55 -1.80
N LEU A 65 12.48 -4.56 -3.13
CA LEU A 65 12.93 -3.46 -3.99
C LEU A 65 12.20 -2.16 -3.68
N LEU A 66 10.88 -2.20 -3.50
CA LEU A 66 10.11 -1.03 -3.08
C LEU A 66 10.61 -0.46 -1.74
N SER A 67 10.91 -1.32 -0.79
CA SER A 67 11.45 -0.91 0.51
C SER A 67 12.83 -0.26 0.39
N ILE A 68 13.70 -0.80 -0.46
CA ILE A 68 15.03 -0.25 -0.72
C ILE A 68 14.91 1.14 -1.37
N ILE A 69 14.07 1.28 -2.39
CA ILE A 69 13.86 2.56 -3.08
C ILE A 69 13.28 3.60 -2.11
N SER A 70 12.32 3.20 -1.27
CA SER A 70 11.75 4.07 -0.24
C SER A 70 12.80 4.56 0.75
N LEU A 71 13.65 3.65 1.24
CA LEU A 71 14.74 4.00 2.16
C LEU A 71 15.70 5.01 1.54
N TRP A 72 16.19 4.73 0.33
CA TRP A 72 17.15 5.61 -0.33
C TRP A 72 16.54 6.96 -0.70
N SER A 73 15.29 6.99 -1.15
CA SER A 73 14.60 8.26 -1.43
C SER A 73 14.45 9.12 -0.16
N GLY A 74 14.13 8.50 0.98
CA GLY A 74 14.07 9.18 2.27
C GLY A 74 15.43 9.78 2.67
N ILE A 75 16.53 9.02 2.55
CA ILE A 75 17.89 9.50 2.84
C ILE A 75 18.28 10.68 1.93
N ILE A 76 17.98 10.60 0.65
CA ILE A 76 18.29 11.69 -0.31
C ILE A 76 17.53 12.97 0.06
N ILE A 77 16.27 12.85 0.43
CA ILE A 77 15.45 14.00 0.86
C ILE A 77 15.98 14.60 2.15
N GLU A 78 16.32 13.78 3.16
CA GLU A 78 16.86 14.26 4.43
C GLU A 78 18.15 15.09 4.27
N VAL A 79 18.97 14.75 3.28
CA VAL A 79 20.21 15.48 2.95
C VAL A 79 19.94 16.74 2.11
N SER A 80 18.79 16.79 1.43
CA SER A 80 18.42 17.91 0.55
C SER A 80 17.91 19.10 1.35
N PRO A 81 18.30 20.34 1.00
CA PRO A 81 17.78 21.53 1.70
C PRO A 81 16.28 21.69 1.41
N PRO A 82 15.48 22.11 2.42
CA PRO A 82 14.08 22.41 2.19
C PRO A 82 13.89 23.58 1.21
N LEU A 83 12.81 23.57 0.44
CA LEU A 83 12.49 24.66 -0.49
C LEU A 83 12.35 26.02 0.21
N PHE A 84 11.71 26.01 1.36
CA PHE A 84 11.59 27.17 2.23
C PHE A 84 12.24 26.87 3.56
N TYR A 85 13.12 27.76 4.02
CA TYR A 85 13.81 27.57 5.29
C TYR A 85 12.81 27.56 6.45
N VAL A 86 12.87 26.48 7.22
CA VAL A 86 12.10 26.28 8.46
C VAL A 86 13.03 25.77 9.56
N ARG A 87 12.56 25.78 10.81
CA ARG A 87 13.34 25.18 11.90
C ARG A 87 13.54 23.69 11.66
N LYS A 88 14.73 23.18 11.92
CA LYS A 88 15.11 21.79 11.71
C LYS A 88 14.12 20.77 12.31
N SER A 89 13.53 21.10 13.46
CA SER A 89 12.54 20.25 14.12
C SER A 89 11.22 20.13 13.34
N LEU A 90 10.84 21.18 12.60
CA LEU A 90 9.65 21.18 11.73
C LEU A 90 9.94 20.49 10.42
N ASP A 91 11.14 20.62 9.89
CA ASP A 91 11.61 19.97 8.68
C ASP A 91 11.60 18.45 8.85
N ILE A 92 12.23 17.93 9.89
CA ILE A 92 12.20 16.51 10.25
C ILE A 92 10.76 15.99 10.42
N LEU A 93 9.86 16.81 10.99
CA LEU A 93 8.46 16.43 11.14
C LEU A 93 7.78 16.29 9.78
N VAL A 94 7.98 17.23 8.87
CA VAL A 94 7.44 17.21 7.51
C VAL A 94 7.95 16.00 6.76
N ASP A 95 9.26 15.79 6.75
CA ASP A 95 9.89 14.66 6.06
C ASP A 95 9.38 13.32 6.59
N GLY A 96 9.30 13.16 7.90
CA GLY A 96 8.84 11.93 8.53
C GLY A 96 7.38 11.60 8.25
N TYR A 97 6.49 12.61 8.17
CA TYR A 97 5.07 12.37 7.91
C TYR A 97 4.74 12.22 6.43
N ILE A 98 5.41 12.96 5.55
CA ILE A 98 5.04 13.03 4.14
C ILE A 98 5.72 11.92 3.33
N SER A 99 7.00 11.66 3.57
CA SER A 99 7.80 10.75 2.72
C SER A 99 7.21 9.34 2.61
N GLY A 100 6.95 8.70 3.74
CA GLY A 100 6.45 7.31 3.75
C GLY A 100 5.03 7.19 3.25
N ILE A 101 4.13 8.08 3.69
CA ILE A 101 2.70 8.00 3.40
C ILE A 101 2.42 8.20 1.91
N PHE A 102 2.95 9.26 1.31
CA PHE A 102 2.68 9.57 -0.10
C PHE A 102 3.34 8.61 -1.05
N TYR A 103 4.54 8.12 -0.73
CA TYR A 103 5.21 7.10 -1.52
C TYR A 103 4.43 5.79 -1.53
N ILE A 104 4.04 5.28 -0.36
CA ILE A 104 3.25 4.05 -0.24
C ILE A 104 1.90 4.21 -0.94
N PHE A 105 1.24 5.37 -0.76
CA PHE A 105 -0.04 5.65 -1.40
C PHE A 105 0.07 5.63 -2.93
N ALA A 106 1.11 6.25 -3.49
CA ALA A 106 1.36 6.23 -4.93
C ALA A 106 1.62 4.80 -5.43
N ILE A 107 2.43 4.02 -4.73
CA ILE A 107 2.69 2.61 -5.07
C ILE A 107 1.39 1.81 -5.11
N PHE A 108 0.54 1.89 -4.10
CA PHE A 108 -0.72 1.14 -4.08
C PHE A 108 -1.72 1.57 -5.17
N ILE A 109 -1.69 2.82 -5.60
CA ILE A 109 -2.55 3.30 -6.69
C ILE A 109 -2.04 2.81 -8.05
N PHE A 110 -0.73 2.83 -8.27
CA PHE A 110 -0.14 2.59 -9.59
C PHE A 110 0.41 1.18 -9.79
N MET A 111 0.53 0.37 -8.73
CA MET A 111 0.93 -1.04 -8.80
C MET A 111 -0.24 -1.98 -8.54
N ASP A 112 -1.17 -2.01 -9.48
CA ASP A 112 -2.35 -2.86 -9.40
C ASP A 112 -1.98 -4.35 -9.40
N ASP A 113 -1.02 -4.75 -10.21
CA ASP A 113 -0.51 -6.13 -10.27
C ASP A 113 0.03 -6.61 -8.93
N LEU A 114 0.85 -5.84 -8.23
CA LEU A 114 1.33 -6.19 -6.90
C LEU A 114 0.17 -6.36 -5.91
N THR A 115 -0.81 -5.48 -5.98
CA THR A 115 -2.01 -5.55 -5.13
C THR A 115 -2.80 -6.85 -5.40
N HIS A 116 -2.97 -7.22 -6.65
CA HIS A 116 -3.64 -8.46 -7.04
C HIS A 116 -2.83 -9.71 -6.63
N LYS A 117 -1.52 -9.71 -6.84
CA LYS A 117 -0.62 -10.78 -6.40
C LYS A 117 -0.69 -10.98 -4.88
N LEU A 118 -0.64 -9.90 -4.10
CA LEU A 118 -0.75 -9.95 -2.64
C LEU A 118 -2.11 -10.51 -2.19
N LYS A 119 -3.21 -10.05 -2.78
CA LYS A 119 -4.55 -10.58 -2.48
C LYS A 119 -4.65 -12.06 -2.80
N PHE A 120 -4.17 -12.49 -3.97
CA PHE A 120 -4.16 -13.88 -4.38
C PHE A 120 -3.35 -14.77 -3.42
N LEU A 121 -2.15 -14.33 -3.02
CA LEU A 121 -1.32 -15.06 -2.05
C LEU A 121 -1.99 -15.12 -0.68
N PHE A 122 -2.59 -14.03 -0.23
CA PHE A 122 -3.35 -13.99 1.01
C PHE A 122 -4.48 -15.02 0.99
N ASP A 123 -5.31 -15.02 -0.05
CA ASP A 123 -6.42 -15.96 -0.20
C ASP A 123 -5.93 -17.41 -0.26
N LYS A 124 -4.85 -17.66 -0.99
CA LYS A 124 -4.29 -18.99 -1.16
C LYS A 124 -3.62 -19.56 0.09
N MET A 125 -2.95 -18.70 0.88
CA MET A 125 -2.19 -19.12 2.07
C MET A 125 -3.02 -19.03 3.36
N LEU A 126 -3.82 -17.99 3.50
CA LEU A 126 -4.52 -17.63 4.73
C LEU A 126 -6.04 -17.74 4.61
N GLY A 127 -6.60 -17.63 3.41
CA GLY A 127 -8.04 -17.58 3.17
C GLY A 127 -8.78 -18.74 3.81
N VAL A 128 -8.27 -19.98 3.68
CA VAL A 128 -8.89 -21.16 4.28
C VAL A 128 -8.93 -21.09 5.81
N HIS A 129 -7.91 -20.54 6.45
CA HIS A 129 -7.86 -20.38 7.90
C HIS A 129 -8.79 -19.27 8.38
N PHE A 130 -8.84 -18.16 7.64
CA PHE A 130 -9.70 -17.03 7.99
C PHE A 130 -11.19 -17.35 7.76
N THR A 131 -11.55 -18.06 6.69
CA THR A 131 -12.94 -18.48 6.46
C THR A 131 -13.49 -19.45 7.49
N ASN A 132 -12.61 -20.20 8.15
CA ASN A 132 -12.99 -21.08 9.27
C ASN A 132 -13.23 -20.32 10.57
N ILE A 133 -12.59 -19.15 10.75
CA ILE A 133 -12.67 -18.34 11.98
C ILE A 133 -13.73 -17.24 11.83
N PHE A 134 -13.81 -16.64 10.65
CA PHE A 134 -14.73 -15.53 10.36
C PHE A 134 -15.78 -15.97 9.35
N PRO A 135 -17.06 -15.66 9.54
CA PRO A 135 -18.10 -15.96 8.55
C PRO A 135 -17.80 -15.25 7.25
N GLN A 136 -17.93 -15.97 6.13
CA GLN A 136 -17.64 -15.46 4.77
C GLN A 136 -18.55 -14.30 4.33
N TYR A 137 -19.65 -14.08 5.03
CA TYR A 137 -20.69 -13.12 4.66
C TYR A 137 -20.98 -12.20 5.84
N GLY A 138 -20.75 -10.94 5.62
CA GLY A 138 -21.03 -9.87 6.57
C GLY A 138 -19.76 -9.17 7.07
N SER A 139 -19.87 -7.88 7.30
CA SER A 139 -18.86 -7.11 7.99
C SER A 139 -18.91 -7.46 9.48
N ILE A 140 -17.76 -7.61 10.13
CA ILE A 140 -17.68 -7.76 11.61
C ILE A 140 -18.34 -6.55 12.31
N LEU A 141 -18.43 -5.42 11.60
CA LEU A 141 -19.08 -4.18 12.05
C LEU A 141 -20.53 -4.04 11.56
N ASP A 142 -21.02 -4.99 10.78
CA ASP A 142 -22.41 -4.99 10.36
C ASP A 142 -23.28 -5.44 11.53
N LEU A 143 -23.77 -4.47 12.29
CA LEU A 143 -24.72 -4.64 13.39
C LEU A 143 -26.15 -4.91 12.90
N SER A 144 -26.38 -5.01 11.59
CA SER A 144 -27.65 -5.42 11.03
C SER A 144 -27.85 -6.91 11.32
N LEU A 145 -28.76 -7.22 12.21
CA LEU A 145 -29.12 -8.59 12.64
C LEU A 145 -29.85 -9.40 11.57
N SER A 146 -29.84 -8.97 10.32
CA SER A 146 -30.49 -9.64 9.20
C SER A 146 -29.52 -10.50 8.38
N TYR A 147 -28.72 -11.36 9.05
CA TYR A 147 -28.01 -12.42 8.36
C TYR A 147 -29.01 -13.50 7.94
N SER A 148 -29.33 -13.53 6.66
CA SER A 148 -30.00 -14.68 6.05
C SER A 148 -28.93 -15.57 5.43
N PRO A 149 -28.69 -16.77 5.99
CA PRO A 149 -27.74 -17.70 5.37
C PRO A 149 -28.18 -17.99 3.93
N PRO A 150 -27.24 -18.12 2.98
CA PRO A 150 -27.56 -18.42 1.60
C PRO A 150 -28.43 -19.69 1.57
N ARG A 151 -29.59 -19.57 0.95
CA ARG A 151 -30.52 -20.68 0.73
C ARG A 151 -29.79 -21.74 -0.10
N LYS A 152 -29.50 -22.91 0.47
CA LYS A 152 -29.00 -24.04 -0.30
C LYS A 152 -30.04 -24.34 -1.39
N THR A 153 -29.74 -23.97 -2.60
CA THR A 153 -30.53 -24.34 -3.77
C THR A 153 -30.41 -25.87 -3.89
N ASN A 154 -31.52 -26.58 -3.69
CA ASN A 154 -31.62 -28.00 -3.88
C ASN A 154 -31.59 -28.32 -5.41
N GLU A 155 -30.50 -28.03 -6.08
CA GLU A 155 -30.31 -28.38 -7.51
C GLU A 155 -29.58 -29.70 -7.73
N ASP A 156 -29.28 -30.47 -6.67
CA ASP A 156 -28.66 -31.79 -6.80
C ASP A 156 -29.59 -32.95 -6.44
N LYS A 157 -30.88 -32.80 -6.76
CA LYS A 157 -31.79 -33.95 -6.75
C LYS A 157 -32.55 -34.04 -8.06
N GLY A 158 -31.90 -34.62 -9.04
CA GLY A 158 -32.61 -34.93 -10.29
C GLY A 158 -31.74 -35.43 -11.41
N VAL A 159 -31.02 -36.51 -11.20
CA VAL A 159 -30.74 -37.49 -12.28
C VAL A 159 -30.69 -38.88 -11.62
N ALA A 160 -31.78 -39.54 -11.70
CA ALA A 160 -31.90 -41.00 -11.66
C ALA A 160 -32.17 -41.49 -13.06
#